data_850b47a2ce21001ffa0231ff935187c0
#
_entry.id   850b47a2ce21001ffa0231ff935187c0
#
_cell.length_a   1.000
_cell.length_b   1.000
_cell.length_c   1.000
_cell.angle_alpha   90.00
_cell.angle_beta   90.00
_cell.angle_gamma   90.00
#
_symmetry.space_group_name_H-M   'P 1'
#
loop_
_entity.id
_entity.type
_entity.pdbx_description
1 polymer ?
#
loop_
_entity_poly.entity_id
_entity_poly.type
_entity_poly.pdbx_seq_one_letter_code
_entity_poly.pdbx_strand_id
1 'polypeptide(L)'
;MSAPDTPVPLLLERYRPQRLLARGGTSMVFRARDENLGRDVAVKLFTSGSQGDVARFRAEVGVLAGLRHHGVVSILDAGVDDSSPKDPRPFLVIELVEGDTLRAVLNGGTLTTRQIGEIAFEVAETLEYVHARGVIHRDVTPTNIMIVDYGTRLSRPRARLTDFGIAIHATLPQEFAEGTFGTAAYLSPEQVRSESLTPASDIYSLGLVLLECFTGTVAFPGTPVGSALSRLERDPETPDTVPERWRALIRSMTHADASLRPSAADVATAARGALRADREHDPAASTGSTDQAAYDQQAGVTRTGGSPRKESTGWAL
;
A
#
# COMPACT_ATOMS: atom_id res chain seq x y z
N MET A 1 -21.99 17.22 -22.26
CA MET A 1 -22.30 18.31 -21.29
C MET A 1 -21.73 17.84 -19.96
N SER A 2 -20.57 18.37 -19.55
CA SER A 2 -19.98 18.12 -18.23
C SER A 2 -20.88 18.75 -17.17
N ALA A 3 -21.24 17.97 -16.16
CA ALA A 3 -21.93 18.49 -14.98
C ALA A 3 -21.10 19.60 -14.35
N PRO A 4 -21.71 20.68 -13.82
CA PRO A 4 -20.98 21.74 -13.17
C PRO A 4 -20.24 21.17 -11.96
N ASP A 5 -18.91 21.39 -11.91
CA ASP A 5 -18.06 21.19 -10.74
C ASP A 5 -18.61 22.04 -9.59
N THR A 6 -19.51 21.48 -8.80
CA THR A 6 -19.89 22.12 -7.53
C THR A 6 -18.66 22.06 -6.65
N PRO A 7 -18.06 23.20 -6.25
CA PRO A 7 -16.86 23.20 -5.44
C PRO A 7 -17.16 22.45 -4.12
N VAL A 8 -16.40 21.40 -3.86
CA VAL A 8 -16.48 20.69 -2.59
C VAL A 8 -16.14 21.69 -1.48
N PRO A 9 -16.97 21.81 -0.43
CA PRO A 9 -16.73 22.80 0.62
C PRO A 9 -15.39 22.53 1.32
N LEU A 10 -14.84 23.57 1.93
CA LEU A 10 -13.59 23.52 2.69
C LEU A 10 -13.82 22.64 3.94
N LEU A 11 -13.11 21.53 4.05
CA LEU A 11 -13.25 20.61 5.17
C LEU A 11 -12.48 21.13 6.37
N LEU A 12 -13.15 21.20 7.55
CA LEU A 12 -12.62 21.79 8.80
C LEU A 12 -12.00 23.18 8.60
N GLU A 13 -12.55 24.00 7.68
CA GLU A 13 -12.02 25.33 7.35
C GLU A 13 -10.51 25.33 7.00
N ARG A 14 -9.97 24.16 6.65
CA ARG A 14 -8.53 23.94 6.45
C ARG A 14 -8.18 23.23 5.16
N TYR A 15 -8.91 22.17 4.79
CA TYR A 15 -8.57 21.34 3.66
C TYR A 15 -9.43 21.67 2.45
N ARG A 16 -8.79 22.18 1.39
CA ARG A 16 -9.44 22.53 0.12
C ARG A 16 -9.30 21.40 -0.88
N PRO A 17 -10.37 20.63 -1.16
CA PRO A 17 -10.34 19.63 -2.21
C PRO A 17 -10.08 20.28 -3.58
N GLN A 18 -9.18 19.66 -4.37
CA GLN A 18 -8.78 20.19 -5.68
C GLN A 18 -9.16 19.25 -6.82
N ARG A 19 -8.70 18.00 -6.76
CA ARG A 19 -8.88 17.01 -7.82
C ARG A 19 -9.26 15.66 -7.24
N LEU A 20 -10.26 15.01 -7.83
CA LEU A 20 -10.59 13.62 -7.52
C LEU A 20 -9.45 12.71 -7.99
N LEU A 21 -8.90 11.90 -7.08
CA LEU A 21 -7.86 10.91 -7.34
C LEU A 21 -8.46 9.52 -7.58
N ALA A 22 -9.44 9.15 -6.75
CA ALA A 22 -10.11 7.85 -6.84
C ALA A 22 -11.56 7.93 -6.34
N ARG A 23 -12.41 7.06 -6.87
CA ARG A 23 -13.79 6.86 -6.41
C ARG A 23 -14.00 5.37 -6.14
N GLY A 24 -14.34 5.03 -4.91
CA GLY A 24 -14.78 3.70 -4.48
C GLY A 24 -16.29 3.66 -4.24
N GLY A 25 -16.82 2.50 -3.86
CA GLY A 25 -18.24 2.33 -3.53
C GLY A 25 -18.67 3.18 -2.32
N THR A 26 -17.83 3.28 -1.31
CA THR A 26 -18.14 3.92 -0.02
C THR A 26 -17.33 5.19 0.26
N SER A 27 -16.41 5.57 -0.63
CA SER A 27 -15.55 6.74 -0.41
C SER A 27 -15.04 7.36 -1.71
N MET A 28 -14.63 8.62 -1.60
CA MET A 28 -13.93 9.37 -2.64
C MET A 28 -12.62 9.88 -2.08
N VAL A 29 -11.54 9.80 -2.86
CA VAL A 29 -10.22 10.32 -2.49
C VAL A 29 -9.90 11.53 -3.35
N PHE A 30 -9.58 12.63 -2.71
CA PHE A 30 -9.23 13.90 -3.36
C PHE A 30 -7.78 14.28 -3.06
N ARG A 31 -7.07 14.83 -4.04
CA ARG A 31 -5.95 15.72 -3.74
C ARG A 31 -6.52 16.99 -3.14
N ALA A 32 -5.98 17.45 -2.04
CA ALA A 32 -6.44 18.64 -1.34
C ALA A 32 -5.25 19.50 -0.89
N ARG A 33 -5.49 20.78 -0.70
CA ARG A 33 -4.51 21.70 -0.12
C ARG A 33 -4.80 21.88 1.37
N ASP A 34 -3.80 21.64 2.21
CA ASP A 34 -3.79 22.04 3.61
C ASP A 34 -3.42 23.54 3.64
N GLU A 35 -4.43 24.41 3.80
CA GLU A 35 -4.28 25.85 3.76
C GLU A 35 -3.42 26.38 4.91
N ASN A 36 -3.41 25.67 6.07
CA ASN A 36 -2.62 26.10 7.24
C ASN A 36 -1.13 25.82 7.07
N LEU A 37 -0.79 24.66 6.50
CA LEU A 37 0.61 24.24 6.34
C LEU A 37 1.15 24.48 4.93
N GLY A 38 0.32 24.91 4.00
CA GLY A 38 0.71 25.19 2.63
C GLY A 38 1.24 23.98 1.88
N ARG A 39 0.73 22.76 2.20
CA ARG A 39 1.14 21.49 1.57
C ARG A 39 -0.03 20.75 0.95
N ASP A 40 0.27 19.89 -0.01
CA ASP A 40 -0.73 19.00 -0.58
C ASP A 40 -0.88 17.74 0.27
N VAL A 41 -2.11 17.25 0.37
CA VAL A 41 -2.52 16.06 1.12
C VAL A 41 -3.52 15.25 0.30
N ALA A 42 -3.76 14.00 0.67
CA ALA A 42 -4.91 13.25 0.17
C ALA A 42 -6.02 13.23 1.22
N VAL A 43 -7.26 13.47 0.78
CA VAL A 43 -8.44 13.44 1.65
C VAL A 43 -9.36 12.35 1.17
N LYS A 44 -9.59 11.34 2.01
CA LYS A 44 -10.55 10.27 1.79
C LYS A 44 -11.86 10.64 2.49
N LEU A 45 -12.86 10.99 1.71
CA LEU A 45 -14.19 11.36 2.18
C LEU A 45 -15.13 10.16 2.03
N PHE A 46 -15.76 9.74 3.11
CA PHE A 46 -16.73 8.66 3.09
C PHE A 46 -18.10 9.19 2.67
N THR A 47 -18.84 8.39 1.90
CA THR A 47 -20.05 8.85 1.20
C THR A 47 -21.26 9.05 2.10
N SER A 48 -21.35 8.35 3.23
CA SER A 48 -22.37 8.52 4.27
C SER A 48 -21.91 7.88 5.58
N GLY A 49 -22.56 8.24 6.69
CA GLY A 49 -22.32 7.61 7.99
C GLY A 49 -23.46 7.90 8.96
N SER A 50 -23.94 6.87 9.64
CA SER A 50 -24.78 7.07 10.83
C SER A 50 -23.93 7.60 11.99
N GLN A 51 -24.57 8.09 13.06
CA GLN A 51 -23.83 8.48 14.27
C GLN A 51 -23.01 7.32 14.86
N GLY A 52 -23.51 6.09 14.75
CA GLY A 52 -22.77 4.88 15.16
C GLY A 52 -21.52 4.65 14.32
N ASP A 53 -21.59 4.90 13.02
CA ASP A 53 -20.44 4.79 12.10
C ASP A 53 -19.39 5.86 12.40
N VAL A 54 -19.80 7.08 12.73
CA VAL A 54 -18.87 8.16 13.16
C VAL A 54 -18.12 7.77 14.43
N ALA A 55 -18.81 7.18 15.42
CA ALA A 55 -18.18 6.75 16.66
C ALA A 55 -17.14 5.63 16.42
N ARG A 56 -17.49 4.64 15.58
CA ARG A 56 -16.60 3.55 15.17
C ARG A 56 -15.38 4.08 14.40
N PHE A 57 -15.62 4.96 13.44
CA PHE A 57 -14.57 5.64 12.67
C PHE A 57 -13.55 6.32 13.59
N ARG A 58 -14.01 7.11 14.58
CA ARG A 58 -13.11 7.78 15.50
C ARG A 58 -12.25 6.81 16.33
N ALA A 59 -12.84 5.70 16.77
CA ALA A 59 -12.12 4.69 17.53
C ALA A 59 -11.02 4.01 16.67
N GLU A 60 -11.33 3.61 15.44
CA GLU A 60 -10.38 2.97 14.52
C GLU A 60 -9.27 3.93 14.09
N VAL A 61 -9.63 5.17 13.73
CA VAL A 61 -8.64 6.20 13.38
C VAL A 61 -7.67 6.47 14.53
N GLY A 62 -8.14 6.47 15.79
CA GLY A 62 -7.27 6.66 16.95
C GLY A 62 -6.15 5.64 17.04
N VAL A 63 -6.42 4.39 16.68
CA VAL A 63 -5.40 3.32 16.63
C VAL A 63 -4.46 3.52 15.44
N LEU A 64 -5.00 3.76 14.26
CA LEU A 64 -4.23 3.88 13.02
C LEU A 64 -3.33 5.12 12.99
N ALA A 65 -3.79 6.23 13.59
CA ALA A 65 -3.01 7.48 13.68
C ALA A 65 -1.73 7.33 14.52
N GLY A 66 -1.66 6.28 15.37
CA GLY A 66 -0.46 5.93 16.14
C GLY A 66 0.60 5.15 15.35
N LEU A 67 0.28 4.66 14.16
CA LEU A 67 1.22 3.87 13.36
C LEU A 67 2.32 4.78 12.79
N ARG A 68 3.58 4.38 13.00
CA ARG A 68 4.78 5.08 12.53
C ARG A 68 5.74 4.08 11.90
N HIS A 69 5.63 3.91 10.57
CA HIS A 69 6.50 3.00 9.82
C HIS A 69 6.66 3.51 8.40
N HIS A 70 7.84 3.36 7.80
CA HIS A 70 8.12 3.84 6.45
C HIS A 70 7.22 3.18 5.37
N GLY A 71 6.81 1.95 5.60
CA GLY A 71 5.89 1.22 4.72
C GLY A 71 4.40 1.52 4.95
N VAL A 72 4.03 2.36 5.93
CA VAL A 72 2.64 2.79 6.18
C VAL A 72 2.44 4.20 5.68
N VAL A 73 1.37 4.44 4.93
CA VAL A 73 0.93 5.80 4.57
C VAL A 73 0.36 6.48 5.81
N SER A 74 0.92 7.65 6.18
CA SER A 74 0.63 8.30 7.46
C SER A 74 -0.74 8.98 7.46
N ILE A 75 -1.53 8.78 8.51
CA ILE A 75 -2.70 9.61 8.81
C ILE A 75 -2.20 10.93 9.42
N LEU A 76 -2.62 12.04 8.83
CA LEU A 76 -2.23 13.39 9.25
C LEU A 76 -3.30 14.05 10.09
N ASP A 77 -4.58 13.78 9.78
CA ASP A 77 -5.73 14.35 10.47
C ASP A 77 -6.98 13.51 10.16
N ALA A 78 -8.06 13.73 10.91
CA ALA A 78 -9.36 13.12 10.66
C ALA A 78 -10.47 14.02 11.18
N GLY A 79 -11.62 14.00 10.53
CA GLY A 79 -12.75 14.81 10.92
C GLY A 79 -14.07 14.26 10.42
N VAL A 80 -15.11 15.04 10.68
CA VAL A 80 -16.45 14.80 10.17
C VAL A 80 -16.90 16.08 9.47
N ASP A 81 -17.31 15.97 8.23
CA ASP A 81 -18.00 17.04 7.52
C ASP A 81 -19.46 16.99 7.96
N ASP A 82 -19.86 17.95 8.76
CA ASP A 82 -21.19 18.16 9.31
C ASP A 82 -21.96 19.30 8.60
N SER A 83 -21.49 19.71 7.43
CA SER A 83 -22.19 20.69 6.57
C SER A 83 -23.64 20.27 6.27
N SER A 84 -23.92 18.97 6.33
CA SER A 84 -25.25 18.37 6.33
C SER A 84 -25.50 17.61 7.65
N PRO A 85 -26.16 18.19 8.66
CA PRO A 85 -26.34 17.54 9.97
C PRO A 85 -27.11 16.21 9.93
N LYS A 86 -27.89 15.98 8.85
CA LYS A 86 -28.62 14.72 8.64
C LYS A 86 -27.78 13.63 7.99
N ASP A 87 -26.64 13.99 7.43
CA ASP A 87 -25.75 13.07 6.72
C ASP A 87 -24.30 13.46 7.01
N PRO A 88 -23.82 13.21 8.24
CA PRO A 88 -22.43 13.51 8.60
C PRO A 88 -21.48 12.59 7.82
N ARG A 89 -20.47 13.17 7.19
CA ARG A 89 -19.51 12.43 6.38
C ARG A 89 -18.13 12.41 7.04
N PRO A 90 -17.71 11.28 7.60
CA PRO A 90 -16.35 11.12 8.09
C PRO A 90 -15.33 11.33 6.95
N PHE A 91 -14.16 11.85 7.27
CA PHE A 91 -13.04 11.92 6.34
C PHE A 91 -11.70 11.73 7.03
N LEU A 92 -10.74 11.21 6.27
CA LEU A 92 -9.34 11.08 6.65
C LEU A 92 -8.50 12.01 5.81
N VAL A 93 -7.52 12.64 6.45
CA VAL A 93 -6.43 13.34 5.78
C VAL A 93 -5.17 12.49 5.93
N ILE A 94 -4.63 12.04 4.81
CA ILE A 94 -3.42 11.23 4.75
C ILE A 94 -2.34 11.96 3.96
N GLU A 95 -1.09 11.56 4.14
CA GLU A 95 -0.02 12.08 3.31
C GLU A 95 -0.32 11.78 1.84
N LEU A 96 -0.07 12.77 0.98
CA LEU A 96 -0.14 12.55 -0.46
C LEU A 96 1.12 11.83 -0.90
N VAL A 97 0.96 10.59 -1.29
CA VAL A 97 2.05 9.77 -1.81
C VAL A 97 2.16 9.96 -3.31
N GLU A 98 3.30 10.47 -3.77
CA GLU A 98 3.60 10.59 -5.20
C GLU A 98 4.19 9.27 -5.70
N GLY A 99 3.40 8.54 -6.48
CA GLY A 99 3.72 7.21 -7.00
C GLY A 99 2.51 6.56 -7.63
N ASP A 100 2.70 5.36 -8.13
CA ASP A 100 1.63 4.57 -8.75
C ASP A 100 1.15 3.48 -7.78
N THR A 101 -0.10 3.06 -7.91
CA THR A 101 -0.56 1.85 -7.24
C THR A 101 0.09 0.62 -7.91
N LEU A 102 0.30 -0.46 -7.15
CA LEU A 102 0.77 -1.72 -7.73
C LEU A 102 -0.17 -2.20 -8.84
N ARG A 103 -1.48 -1.90 -8.76
CA ARG A 103 -2.45 -2.14 -9.82
C ARG A 103 -2.08 -1.40 -11.11
N ALA A 104 -1.74 -0.12 -11.02
CA ALA A 104 -1.32 0.67 -12.18
C ALA A 104 -0.02 0.12 -12.79
N VAL A 105 0.93 -0.26 -11.94
CA VAL A 105 2.20 -0.88 -12.38
C VAL A 105 1.95 -2.20 -13.11
N LEU A 106 1.09 -3.08 -12.58
CA LEU A 106 0.74 -4.36 -13.22
C LEU A 106 0.02 -4.17 -14.56
N ASN A 107 -0.83 -3.13 -14.67
CA ASN A 107 -1.48 -2.80 -15.94
C ASN A 107 -0.50 -2.22 -16.97
N GLY A 108 0.61 -1.64 -16.54
CA GLY A 108 1.65 -1.06 -17.38
C GLY A 108 2.68 -2.07 -17.90
N GLY A 109 2.74 -3.28 -17.34
CA GLY A 109 3.69 -4.30 -17.76
C GLY A 109 4.00 -5.35 -16.70
N THR A 110 5.03 -6.15 -16.98
CA THR A 110 5.48 -7.24 -16.09
C THR A 110 6.56 -6.75 -15.13
N LEU A 111 6.51 -7.25 -13.90
CA LEU A 111 7.55 -7.05 -12.90
C LEU A 111 8.63 -8.15 -13.03
N THR A 112 9.87 -7.80 -12.77
CA THR A 112 10.94 -8.78 -12.60
C THR A 112 10.78 -9.53 -11.28
N THR A 113 11.29 -10.76 -11.18
CA THR A 113 11.31 -11.55 -9.94
C THR A 113 11.91 -10.76 -8.79
N ARG A 114 12.96 -9.98 -9.05
CA ARG A 114 13.58 -9.11 -8.04
C ARG A 114 12.63 -8.03 -7.52
N GLN A 115 11.94 -7.31 -8.43
CA GLN A 115 10.96 -6.29 -8.03
C GLN A 115 9.82 -6.90 -7.20
N ILE A 116 9.32 -8.09 -7.61
CA ILE A 116 8.29 -8.83 -6.84
C ILE A 116 8.83 -9.19 -5.45
N GLY A 117 10.07 -9.65 -5.37
CA GLY A 117 10.71 -9.99 -4.10
C GLY A 117 10.89 -8.77 -3.18
N GLU A 118 11.24 -7.61 -3.73
CA GLU A 118 11.36 -6.36 -2.99
C GLU A 118 9.99 -5.90 -2.46
N ILE A 119 8.93 -5.96 -3.27
CA ILE A 119 7.55 -5.68 -2.86
C ILE A 119 7.11 -6.65 -1.76
N ALA A 120 7.33 -7.96 -1.95
CA ALA A 120 6.97 -8.99 -0.96
C ALA A 120 7.63 -8.73 0.39
N PHE A 121 8.94 -8.41 0.41
CA PHE A 121 9.68 -8.10 1.62
C PHE A 121 9.13 -6.86 2.33
N GLU A 122 8.95 -5.74 1.62
CA GLU A 122 8.54 -4.47 2.22
C GLU A 122 7.10 -4.48 2.72
N VAL A 123 6.19 -5.13 1.99
CA VAL A 123 4.80 -5.30 2.44
C VAL A 123 4.73 -6.24 3.64
N ALA A 124 5.46 -7.35 3.63
CA ALA A 124 5.48 -8.28 4.77
C ALA A 124 6.11 -7.66 6.03
N GLU A 125 7.20 -6.89 5.89
CA GLU A 125 7.81 -6.13 7.02
C GLU A 125 6.82 -5.11 7.58
N THR A 126 6.06 -4.44 6.71
CA THR A 126 5.02 -3.49 7.13
C THR A 126 3.87 -4.19 7.86
N LEU A 127 3.42 -5.34 7.35
CA LEU A 127 2.40 -6.16 8.02
C LEU A 127 2.87 -6.68 9.38
N GLU A 128 4.13 -7.13 9.51
CA GLU A 128 4.72 -7.50 10.80
C GLU A 128 4.60 -6.36 11.81
N TYR A 129 4.97 -5.14 11.40
CA TYR A 129 4.90 -3.96 12.26
C TYR A 129 3.47 -3.67 12.74
N VAL A 130 2.47 -3.73 11.86
CA VAL A 130 1.08 -3.43 12.23
C VAL A 130 0.43 -4.56 13.01
N HIS A 131 0.71 -5.82 12.67
CA HIS A 131 0.23 -7.01 13.39
C HIS A 131 0.74 -7.05 14.84
N ALA A 132 2.02 -6.69 15.07
CA ALA A 132 2.59 -6.59 16.42
C ALA A 132 1.88 -5.51 17.29
N ARG A 133 1.10 -4.62 16.67
CA ARG A 133 0.28 -3.60 17.37
C ARG A 133 -1.21 -3.95 17.42
N GLY A 134 -1.56 -5.18 17.09
CA GLY A 134 -2.94 -5.67 17.09
C GLY A 134 -3.79 -5.11 15.95
N VAL A 135 -3.17 -4.55 14.91
CA VAL A 135 -3.85 -4.02 13.72
C VAL A 135 -3.82 -5.05 12.61
N ILE A 136 -4.96 -5.35 12.02
CA ILE A 136 -5.10 -6.16 10.80
C ILE A 136 -5.50 -5.20 9.68
N HIS A 137 -4.85 -5.31 8.52
CA HIS A 137 -5.10 -4.41 7.39
C HIS A 137 -6.45 -4.66 6.72
N ARG A 138 -6.85 -5.93 6.58
CA ARG A 138 -8.13 -6.43 6.05
C ARG A 138 -8.37 -6.23 4.56
N ASP A 139 -7.59 -5.39 3.89
CA ASP A 139 -7.76 -5.05 2.46
C ASP A 139 -6.40 -4.94 1.74
N VAL A 140 -5.57 -5.99 1.85
CA VAL A 140 -4.29 -6.07 1.13
C VAL A 140 -4.56 -6.41 -0.33
N THR A 141 -4.50 -5.39 -1.20
CA THR A 141 -4.77 -5.50 -2.65
C THR A 141 -3.76 -4.69 -3.44
N PRO A 142 -3.57 -4.92 -4.74
CA PRO A 142 -2.68 -4.11 -5.56
C PRO A 142 -3.08 -2.62 -5.64
N THR A 143 -4.32 -2.26 -5.37
CA THR A 143 -4.78 -0.87 -5.32
C THR A 143 -4.35 -0.16 -4.04
N ASN A 144 -4.13 -0.91 -2.96
CA ASN A 144 -3.76 -0.40 -1.65
C ASN A 144 -2.25 -0.54 -1.34
N ILE A 145 -1.47 -0.95 -2.34
CA ILE A 145 -0.01 -0.94 -2.30
C ILE A 145 0.48 0.14 -3.26
N MET A 146 1.11 1.18 -2.71
CA MET A 146 1.74 2.25 -3.48
C MET A 146 3.19 1.92 -3.78
N ILE A 147 3.61 2.10 -5.02
CA ILE A 147 5.00 1.98 -5.47
C ILE A 147 5.57 3.38 -5.63
N VAL A 148 6.52 3.74 -4.78
CA VAL A 148 7.06 5.11 -4.65
C VAL A 148 8.52 5.12 -5.05
N ASP A 149 8.88 5.97 -6.01
CA ASP A 149 10.27 6.28 -6.31
C ASP A 149 10.61 7.68 -5.76
N TYR A 150 11.55 7.75 -4.83
CA TYR A 150 11.98 9.01 -4.24
C TYR A 150 12.95 9.81 -5.13
N GLY A 151 13.23 9.35 -6.35
CA GLY A 151 14.01 10.08 -7.34
C GLY A 151 15.48 10.30 -6.99
N THR A 152 16.03 9.58 -6.02
CA THR A 152 17.46 9.67 -5.69
C THR A 152 18.28 8.69 -6.53
N ARG A 153 19.55 9.03 -6.86
CA ARG A 153 20.39 8.20 -7.75
C ARG A 153 20.55 6.75 -7.30
N LEU A 154 20.39 6.47 -6.00
CA LEU A 154 20.52 5.15 -5.41
C LEU A 154 19.18 4.62 -4.88
N SER A 155 18.08 5.37 -5.07
CA SER A 155 16.76 4.90 -4.65
C SER A 155 16.29 3.78 -5.56
N ARG A 156 15.58 2.85 -4.93
CA ARG A 156 14.76 1.86 -5.59
C ARG A 156 13.30 2.14 -5.25
N PRO A 157 12.34 1.80 -6.10
CA PRO A 157 10.95 1.92 -5.76
C PRO A 157 10.64 1.17 -4.45
N ARG A 158 9.83 1.79 -3.60
CA ARG A 158 9.43 1.27 -2.28
C ARG A 158 7.94 0.99 -2.25
N ALA A 159 7.57 -0.15 -1.66
CA ALA A 159 6.17 -0.48 -1.45
C ALA A 159 5.65 0.12 -0.13
N ARG A 160 4.48 0.77 -0.18
CA ARG A 160 3.82 1.35 0.99
C ARG A 160 2.35 0.95 1.04
N LEU A 161 1.87 0.55 2.20
CA LEU A 161 0.47 0.22 2.43
C LEU A 161 -0.33 1.47 2.74
N THR A 162 -1.48 1.59 2.06
CA THR A 162 -2.49 2.62 2.30
C THR A 162 -3.84 1.96 2.54
N ASP A 163 -4.82 2.75 2.96
CA ASP A 163 -6.21 2.30 3.05
C ASP A 163 -6.42 1.07 3.93
N PHE A 164 -5.92 1.13 5.18
CA PHE A 164 -6.32 0.20 6.22
C PHE A 164 -7.85 0.16 6.29
N GLY A 165 -8.43 -1.04 6.23
CA GLY A 165 -9.87 -1.25 6.16
C GLY A 165 -10.58 -0.66 7.37
N ILE A 166 -10.82 0.66 7.33
CA ILE A 166 -11.66 1.37 8.30
C ILE A 166 -13.09 0.95 7.99
N ALA A 167 -13.61 0.02 8.79
CA ALA A 167 -14.93 -0.54 8.62
C ALA A 167 -16.01 0.46 9.04
N ILE A 168 -16.30 1.46 8.20
CA ILE A 168 -17.48 2.31 8.40
C ILE A 168 -18.76 1.50 8.11
N HIS A 169 -18.69 0.48 7.26
CA HIS A 169 -19.78 -0.43 6.96
C HIS A 169 -19.30 -1.89 7.04
N ALA A 170 -19.40 -2.49 8.21
CA ALA A 170 -19.02 -3.89 8.42
C ALA A 170 -20.19 -4.86 8.15
N THR A 171 -20.72 -4.86 6.93
CA THR A 171 -21.65 -5.92 6.48
C THR A 171 -21.31 -6.35 5.06
N LEU A 172 -20.48 -7.39 4.97
CA LEU A 172 -20.07 -8.05 3.72
C LEU A 172 -21.23 -8.43 2.74
N PRO A 173 -22.47 -8.74 3.13
CA PRO A 173 -23.49 -9.15 2.16
C PRO A 173 -23.96 -8.07 1.20
N GLN A 174 -23.85 -6.77 1.53
CA GLN A 174 -24.32 -5.68 0.66
C GLN A 174 -23.22 -5.11 -0.25
N GLU A 175 -21.94 -5.22 0.13
CA GLU A 175 -20.80 -4.72 -0.68
C GLU A 175 -20.56 -5.57 -1.94
N PHE A 176 -20.99 -6.84 -1.95
CA PHE A 176 -20.94 -7.67 -3.16
C PHE A 176 -21.90 -7.23 -4.26
N ALA A 177 -22.91 -6.40 -3.94
CA ALA A 177 -23.98 -6.05 -4.87
C ALA A 177 -23.67 -4.84 -5.75
N GLU A 178 -22.82 -3.90 -5.31
CA GLU A 178 -22.60 -2.64 -6.03
C GLU A 178 -21.11 -2.25 -6.11
N GLY A 179 -20.42 -2.73 -7.13
CA GLY A 179 -19.31 -2.00 -7.71
C GLY A 179 -17.88 -2.25 -7.15
N THR A 180 -17.65 -3.18 -6.22
CA THR A 180 -16.31 -3.43 -5.66
C THR A 180 -15.59 -4.60 -6.35
N PHE A 181 -15.52 -4.56 -7.69
CA PHE A 181 -14.96 -5.62 -8.53
C PHE A 181 -13.52 -5.99 -8.20
N GLY A 182 -12.71 -5.07 -7.64
CA GLY A 182 -11.28 -5.27 -7.39
C GLY A 182 -10.96 -6.03 -6.10
N THR A 183 -11.63 -5.70 -5.02
CA THR A 183 -11.31 -6.20 -3.65
C THR A 183 -11.68 -7.68 -3.47
N ALA A 184 -12.81 -8.12 -4.05
CA ALA A 184 -13.30 -9.50 -3.91
C ALA A 184 -12.27 -10.55 -4.37
N ALA A 185 -11.38 -10.21 -5.30
CA ALA A 185 -10.36 -11.11 -5.82
C ALA A 185 -9.28 -11.50 -4.78
N TYR A 186 -9.13 -10.74 -3.68
CA TYR A 186 -8.06 -10.92 -2.69
C TYR A 186 -8.55 -11.28 -1.29
N LEU A 187 -9.87 -11.38 -1.07
CA LEU A 187 -10.42 -11.78 0.22
C LEU A 187 -9.89 -13.13 0.68
N SER A 188 -9.66 -13.30 1.96
CA SER A 188 -9.33 -14.60 2.54
C SER A 188 -10.59 -15.49 2.71
N PRO A 189 -10.45 -16.82 2.84
CA PRO A 189 -11.59 -17.71 3.08
C PRO A 189 -12.43 -17.31 4.29
N GLU A 190 -11.78 -16.91 5.40
CA GLU A 190 -12.44 -16.45 6.63
C GLU A 190 -13.18 -15.12 6.42
N GLN A 191 -12.69 -14.22 5.57
CA GLN A 191 -13.42 -13.01 5.19
C GLN A 191 -14.70 -13.36 4.42
N VAL A 192 -14.61 -14.26 3.47
CA VAL A 192 -15.78 -14.73 2.70
C VAL A 192 -16.82 -15.39 3.60
N ARG A 193 -16.39 -16.15 4.63
CA ARG A 193 -17.29 -16.79 5.60
C ARG A 193 -17.76 -15.85 6.71
N SER A 194 -17.32 -14.59 6.71
CA SER A 194 -17.59 -13.62 7.80
C SER A 194 -17.16 -14.15 9.18
N GLU A 195 -16.08 -14.89 9.23
CA GLU A 195 -15.44 -15.39 10.44
C GLU A 195 -14.54 -14.35 11.09
N SER A 196 -14.05 -14.63 12.29
CA SER A 196 -13.10 -13.73 12.99
C SER A 196 -11.79 -13.63 12.22
N LEU A 197 -11.39 -12.38 11.90
CA LEU A 197 -10.15 -12.13 11.18
C LEU A 197 -8.95 -12.14 12.11
N THR A 198 -7.84 -12.66 11.59
CA THR A 198 -6.54 -12.67 12.24
C THR A 198 -5.48 -12.09 11.32
N PRO A 199 -4.25 -11.81 11.79
CA PRO A 199 -3.12 -11.45 10.93
C PRO A 199 -2.93 -12.35 9.71
N ALA A 200 -3.29 -13.64 9.82
CA ALA A 200 -3.19 -14.61 8.73
C ALA A 200 -4.11 -14.28 7.53
N SER A 201 -5.15 -13.47 7.72
CA SER A 201 -6.01 -13.00 6.63
C SER A 201 -5.25 -12.08 5.66
N ASP A 202 -4.43 -11.16 6.19
CA ASP A 202 -3.59 -10.29 5.38
C ASP A 202 -2.50 -11.07 4.62
N ILE A 203 -1.99 -12.15 5.24
CA ILE A 203 -0.99 -13.02 4.62
C ILE A 203 -1.57 -13.76 3.43
N TYR A 204 -2.81 -14.25 3.53
CA TYR A 204 -3.52 -14.86 2.41
C TYR A 204 -3.67 -13.88 1.24
N SER A 205 -4.17 -12.68 1.54
CA SER A 205 -4.36 -11.63 0.54
C SER A 205 -3.04 -11.24 -0.12
N LEU A 206 -1.94 -11.08 0.66
CA LEU A 206 -0.61 -10.82 0.11
C LEU A 206 -0.14 -11.98 -0.78
N GLY A 207 -0.41 -13.23 -0.43
CA GLY A 207 -0.09 -14.40 -1.26
C GLY A 207 -0.75 -14.32 -2.65
N LEU A 208 -2.03 -13.92 -2.70
CA LEU A 208 -2.75 -13.71 -3.97
C LEU A 208 -2.20 -12.53 -4.77
N VAL A 209 -1.82 -11.44 -4.11
CA VAL A 209 -1.16 -10.29 -4.76
C VAL A 209 0.17 -10.71 -5.39
N LEU A 210 1.00 -11.46 -4.68
CA LEU A 210 2.28 -11.95 -5.21
C LEU A 210 2.09 -12.92 -6.36
N LEU A 211 1.09 -13.79 -6.27
CA LEU A 211 0.77 -14.71 -7.37
C LEU A 211 0.40 -13.94 -8.64
N GLU A 212 -0.42 -12.89 -8.52
CA GLU A 212 -0.76 -12.02 -9.66
C GLU A 212 0.47 -11.27 -10.18
N CYS A 213 1.37 -10.79 -9.32
CA CYS A 213 2.61 -10.16 -9.78
C CYS A 213 3.45 -11.08 -10.65
N PHE A 214 3.47 -12.40 -10.37
CA PHE A 214 4.20 -13.39 -11.18
C PHE A 214 3.46 -13.81 -12.45
N THR A 215 2.12 -13.91 -12.40
CA THR A 215 1.33 -14.48 -13.50
C THR A 215 0.69 -13.42 -14.40
N GLY A 216 0.59 -12.17 -13.94
CA GLY A 216 -0.16 -11.10 -14.60
C GLY A 216 -1.68 -11.27 -14.55
N THR A 217 -2.20 -12.27 -13.83
CA THR A 217 -3.63 -12.58 -13.76
C THR A 217 -4.08 -12.84 -12.34
N VAL A 218 -5.33 -12.46 -12.00
CA VAL A 218 -5.91 -12.76 -10.70
C VAL A 218 -6.12 -14.27 -10.53
N ALA A 219 -5.87 -14.79 -9.32
CA ALA A 219 -5.94 -16.22 -9.04
C ALA A 219 -7.36 -16.80 -9.17
N PHE A 220 -8.37 -16.00 -8.87
CA PHE A 220 -9.79 -16.37 -8.94
C PHE A 220 -10.54 -15.37 -9.83
N PRO A 221 -10.46 -15.51 -11.17
CA PRO A 221 -11.16 -14.62 -12.08
C PRO A 221 -12.68 -14.87 -12.05
N GLY A 222 -13.46 -13.87 -12.48
CA GLY A 222 -14.91 -13.98 -12.61
C GLY A 222 -15.67 -12.84 -11.94
N THR A 223 -16.97 -13.07 -11.65
CA THR A 223 -17.76 -12.11 -10.91
C THR A 223 -17.27 -12.00 -9.45
N PRO A 224 -17.51 -10.90 -8.74
CA PRO A 224 -17.09 -10.74 -7.34
C PRO A 224 -17.54 -11.92 -6.46
N VAL A 225 -18.78 -12.35 -6.58
CA VAL A 225 -19.33 -13.49 -5.85
C VAL A 225 -18.66 -14.80 -6.26
N GLY A 226 -18.52 -15.05 -7.57
CA GLY A 226 -17.85 -16.25 -8.07
C GLY A 226 -16.38 -16.34 -7.64
N SER A 227 -15.66 -15.24 -7.73
CA SER A 227 -14.28 -15.13 -7.25
C SER A 227 -14.19 -15.41 -5.74
N ALA A 228 -15.09 -14.83 -4.94
CA ALA A 228 -15.14 -15.05 -3.50
C ALA A 228 -15.43 -16.52 -3.15
N LEU A 229 -16.37 -17.17 -3.81
CA LEU A 229 -16.73 -18.55 -3.54
C LEU A 229 -15.68 -19.57 -4.00
N SER A 230 -15.01 -19.32 -5.12
CA SER A 230 -14.03 -20.25 -5.69
C SER A 230 -12.89 -20.60 -4.70
N ARG A 231 -12.48 -19.66 -3.83
CA ARG A 231 -11.43 -19.89 -2.82
C ARG A 231 -11.88 -20.77 -1.65
N LEU A 232 -13.19 -20.97 -1.50
CA LEU A 232 -13.73 -21.91 -0.51
C LEU A 232 -13.71 -23.34 -1.04
N GLU A 233 -13.63 -23.53 -2.35
CA GLU A 233 -13.71 -24.80 -3.04
C GLU A 233 -12.34 -25.37 -3.44
N ARG A 234 -11.37 -24.49 -3.73
CA ARG A 234 -10.02 -24.87 -4.20
C ARG A 234 -8.95 -23.88 -3.80
N ASP A 235 -7.72 -24.34 -3.69
CA ASP A 235 -6.54 -23.51 -3.56
C ASP A 235 -6.23 -22.77 -4.87
N PRO A 236 -5.53 -21.62 -4.82
CA PRO A 236 -5.09 -20.93 -6.03
C PRO A 236 -4.04 -21.76 -6.79
N GLU A 237 -4.16 -21.80 -8.11
CA GLU A 237 -3.17 -22.46 -8.95
C GLU A 237 -1.86 -21.65 -8.97
N THR A 238 -0.75 -22.31 -8.70
CA THR A 238 0.59 -21.74 -8.79
C THR A 238 1.35 -22.39 -9.92
N PRO A 239 1.38 -21.78 -11.13
CA PRO A 239 1.95 -22.40 -12.34
C PRO A 239 3.48 -22.55 -12.24
N ASP A 240 4.04 -23.48 -13.03
CA ASP A 240 5.48 -23.76 -13.06
C ASP A 240 6.34 -22.60 -13.56
N THR A 241 5.73 -21.61 -14.20
CA THR A 241 6.39 -20.34 -14.59
C THR A 241 6.82 -19.50 -13.38
N VAL A 242 6.19 -19.70 -12.22
CA VAL A 242 6.62 -19.06 -10.96
C VAL A 242 7.83 -19.83 -10.40
N PRO A 243 8.94 -19.18 -10.05
CA PRO A 243 10.12 -19.85 -9.50
C PRO A 243 9.78 -20.69 -8.26
N GLU A 244 10.34 -21.92 -8.12
CA GLU A 244 9.94 -22.91 -7.12
C GLU A 244 9.89 -22.37 -5.70
N ARG A 245 10.90 -21.58 -5.29
CA ARG A 245 10.92 -20.98 -3.94
C ARG A 245 9.75 -20.04 -3.69
N TRP A 246 9.29 -19.32 -4.71
CA TRP A 246 8.13 -18.44 -4.63
C TRP A 246 6.82 -19.23 -4.66
N ARG A 247 6.75 -20.31 -5.45
CA ARG A 247 5.60 -21.22 -5.43
C ARG A 247 5.37 -21.82 -4.05
N ALA A 248 6.43 -22.33 -3.41
CA ALA A 248 6.34 -22.89 -2.06
C ALA A 248 5.88 -21.85 -1.04
N LEU A 249 6.42 -20.64 -1.09
CA LEU A 249 6.01 -19.54 -0.20
C LEU A 249 4.55 -19.15 -0.44
N ILE A 250 4.16 -18.89 -1.70
CA ILE A 250 2.78 -18.49 -2.04
C ILE A 250 1.78 -19.57 -1.61
N ARG A 251 2.06 -20.85 -1.84
CA ARG A 251 1.19 -21.95 -1.39
C ARG A 251 1.03 -21.95 0.13
N SER A 252 2.10 -21.74 0.89
CA SER A 252 1.98 -21.65 2.35
C SER A 252 1.18 -20.43 2.81
N MET A 253 1.34 -19.28 2.15
CA MET A 253 0.58 -18.06 2.45
C MET A 253 -0.91 -18.21 2.12
N THR A 254 -1.25 -18.94 1.07
CA THR A 254 -2.63 -19.11 0.58
C THR A 254 -3.28 -20.41 1.06
N HIS A 255 -2.76 -21.02 2.11
CA HIS A 255 -3.36 -22.21 2.70
C HIS A 255 -4.78 -21.93 3.20
N ALA A 256 -5.73 -22.86 2.95
CA ALA A 256 -7.14 -22.68 3.34
C ALA A 256 -7.30 -22.51 4.87
N ASP A 257 -6.54 -23.30 5.67
CA ASP A 257 -6.47 -23.15 7.12
C ASP A 257 -5.53 -22.01 7.50
N ALA A 258 -6.09 -20.95 8.11
CA ALA A 258 -5.35 -19.76 8.53
C ALA A 258 -4.23 -20.06 9.54
N SER A 259 -4.38 -21.12 10.35
CA SER A 259 -3.39 -21.50 11.38
C SER A 259 -2.12 -22.11 10.80
N LEU A 260 -2.15 -22.54 9.54
CA LEU A 260 -1.01 -23.12 8.83
C LEU A 260 -0.27 -22.11 7.96
N ARG A 261 -0.75 -20.88 7.88
CA ARG A 261 -0.08 -19.79 7.15
C ARG A 261 1.11 -19.25 7.94
N PRO A 262 2.20 -18.86 7.27
CA PRO A 262 3.33 -18.21 7.92
C PRO A 262 2.94 -16.86 8.52
N SER A 263 3.70 -16.41 9.51
CA SER A 263 3.58 -15.03 9.99
C SER A 263 4.16 -14.04 8.98
N ALA A 264 3.83 -12.74 9.13
CA ALA A 264 4.42 -11.68 8.30
C ALA A 264 5.96 -11.65 8.41
N ALA A 265 6.52 -11.90 9.61
CA ALA A 265 7.96 -12.01 9.84
C ALA A 265 8.60 -13.17 9.07
N ASP A 266 7.92 -14.33 9.01
CA ASP A 266 8.39 -15.50 8.24
C ASP A 266 8.39 -15.18 6.74
N VAL A 267 7.32 -14.54 6.24
CA VAL A 267 7.23 -14.11 4.83
C VAL A 267 8.34 -13.11 4.50
N ALA A 268 8.58 -12.10 5.34
CA ALA A 268 9.66 -11.12 5.13
C ALA A 268 11.03 -11.81 5.11
N THR A 269 11.25 -12.77 6.00
CA THR A 269 12.50 -13.54 6.06
C THR A 269 12.70 -14.40 4.81
N ALA A 270 11.66 -15.09 4.35
CA ALA A 270 11.69 -15.90 3.13
C ALA A 270 11.95 -15.03 1.87
N ALA A 271 11.25 -13.90 1.74
CA ALA A 271 11.44 -12.95 0.65
C ALA A 271 12.87 -12.38 0.62
N ARG A 272 13.42 -12.01 1.79
CA ARG A 272 14.82 -11.55 1.91
C ARG A 272 15.82 -12.64 1.50
N GLY A 273 15.54 -13.89 1.89
CA GLY A 273 16.35 -15.05 1.49
C GLY A 273 16.34 -15.27 -0.02
N ALA A 274 15.17 -15.18 -0.65
CA ALA A 274 15.03 -15.26 -2.10
C ALA A 274 15.82 -14.17 -2.83
N LEU A 275 15.71 -12.93 -2.39
CA LEU A 275 16.45 -11.79 -2.95
C LEU A 275 17.98 -11.93 -2.87
N ARG A 276 18.50 -12.56 -1.81
CA ARG A 276 19.94 -12.82 -1.65
C ARG A 276 20.41 -13.89 -2.64
N ALA A 277 19.66 -14.99 -2.74
CA ALA A 277 20.01 -16.08 -3.63
C ALA A 277 19.96 -15.67 -5.11
N ASP A 278 19.03 -14.77 -5.50
CA ASP A 278 18.96 -14.24 -6.86
C ASP A 278 20.18 -13.36 -7.20
N ARG A 279 20.77 -12.65 -6.22
CA ARG A 279 22.02 -11.88 -6.41
C ARG A 279 23.24 -12.79 -6.61
N GLU A 280 23.28 -13.93 -5.95
CA GLU A 280 24.40 -14.89 -6.07
C GLU A 280 24.41 -15.60 -7.42
N HIS A 281 23.26 -15.69 -8.10
CA HIS A 281 23.10 -16.34 -9.40
C HIS A 281 23.19 -15.36 -10.60
N ASP A 282 23.26 -14.05 -10.37
CA ASP A 282 23.45 -13.03 -11.41
C ASP A 282 24.90 -12.53 -11.42
N PRO A 283 25.78 -13.09 -12.28
CA PRO A 283 27.19 -12.69 -12.34
C PRO A 283 27.41 -11.25 -12.82
N ALA A 284 26.38 -10.59 -13.40
CA ALA A 284 26.48 -9.21 -13.84
C ALA A 284 26.37 -8.20 -12.68
N ALA A 285 25.81 -8.61 -11.54
CA ALA A 285 25.69 -7.74 -10.37
C ALA A 285 26.99 -7.63 -9.54
N SER A 286 27.98 -8.51 -9.77
CA SER A 286 29.25 -8.54 -9.03
C SER A 286 30.34 -7.61 -9.59
N THR A 287 30.16 -7.03 -10.80
CA THR A 287 31.15 -6.17 -11.44
C THR A 287 31.02 -4.67 -11.11
N GLY A 288 30.01 -4.27 -10.33
CA GLY A 288 29.80 -2.88 -9.91
C GLY A 288 30.77 -2.36 -8.83
N SER A 289 31.66 -3.20 -8.29
CA SER A 289 32.60 -2.81 -7.22
C SER A 289 33.99 -2.39 -7.72
N THR A 290 34.26 -2.52 -9.02
CA THR A 290 35.63 -2.23 -9.56
C THR A 290 35.73 -0.84 -10.20
N ASP A 291 34.62 -0.15 -10.46
CA ASP A 291 34.64 1.20 -11.06
C ASP A 291 34.88 2.34 -10.07
N GLN A 292 34.80 2.08 -8.77
CA GLN A 292 35.10 3.10 -7.75
C GLN A 292 36.62 3.43 -7.70
N ALA A 293 37.47 2.45 -7.99
CA ALA A 293 38.92 2.64 -8.01
C ALA A 293 39.40 3.40 -9.28
N ALA A 294 38.67 3.34 -10.37
CA ALA A 294 39.02 4.06 -11.60
C ALA A 294 38.62 5.56 -11.55
N TYR A 295 37.58 5.90 -10.77
CA TYR A 295 37.12 7.28 -10.61
C TYR A 295 38.08 8.11 -9.69
N ASP A 296 38.68 7.47 -8.70
CA ASP A 296 39.64 8.13 -7.78
C ASP A 296 41.00 8.42 -8.43
N GLN A 297 41.35 7.71 -9.51
CA GLN A 297 42.60 7.98 -10.23
C GLN A 297 42.51 9.11 -11.27
N GLN A 298 41.30 9.46 -11.75
CA GLN A 298 41.09 10.59 -12.68
C GLN A 298 40.85 11.93 -12.00
N ALA A 299 40.61 11.97 -10.69
CA ALA A 299 40.41 13.20 -9.90
C ALA A 299 41.72 13.80 -9.36
N GLY A 300 42.86 13.24 -9.69
CA GLY A 300 44.19 13.55 -9.13
C GLY A 300 45.06 14.52 -9.92
N VAL A 301 44.56 15.34 -10.84
CA VAL A 301 45.39 16.37 -11.50
C VAL A 301 44.59 17.66 -11.66
N THR A 302 44.76 18.58 -10.79
CA THR A 302 45.20 19.98 -10.91
C THR A 302 44.70 20.79 -9.70
N ARG A 303 45.61 20.94 -8.73
CA ARG A 303 45.54 22.06 -7.77
C ARG A 303 46.61 23.06 -8.16
N THR A 304 46.23 24.23 -8.60
CA THR A 304 47.01 25.46 -8.49
C THR A 304 46.09 26.65 -8.26
N GLY A 305 46.26 27.30 -7.10
CA GLY A 305 46.30 28.75 -6.95
C GLY A 305 44.98 29.44 -6.60
N GLY A 306 44.92 30.05 -5.42
CA GLY A 306 44.21 31.30 -5.20
C GLY A 306 43.17 31.33 -4.05
N SER A 307 43.66 31.65 -2.84
CA SER A 307 42.89 32.23 -1.70
C SER A 307 42.64 33.73 -1.96
N PRO A 308 41.82 34.53 -1.21
CA PRO A 308 41.14 34.26 0.07
C PRO A 308 39.73 34.94 0.31
N ARG A 309 39.11 34.51 1.41
CA ARG A 309 38.22 35.24 2.35
C ARG A 309 37.04 36.11 1.90
N LYS A 310 35.82 35.81 2.46
CA LYS A 310 35.12 36.75 3.38
C LYS A 310 34.09 35.99 4.23
N GLU A 311 34.13 36.31 5.52
CA GLU A 311 33.23 35.96 6.60
C GLU A 311 31.90 36.72 6.47
N SER A 312 30.81 36.09 6.97
CA SER A 312 29.82 36.76 7.86
C SER A 312 28.75 35.72 8.25
N THR A 313 28.71 35.33 9.52
CA THR A 313 27.65 35.63 10.51
C THR A 313 26.23 35.32 10.03
N GLY A 314 25.44 34.49 10.64
CA GLY A 314 25.10 34.24 11.99
C GLY A 314 23.70 33.61 11.97
N TRP A 315 23.48 32.56 12.75
CA TRP A 315 22.14 32.05 13.03
C TRP A 315 21.98 31.90 14.52
N ALA A 316 21.04 32.65 15.08
CA ALA A 316 20.43 32.40 16.37
C ALA A 316 18.90 32.46 16.20
N LEU A 317 18.22 31.49 16.81
CA LEU A 317 16.81 31.22 17.10
C LEU A 317 16.06 30.39 16.11
#